data_c95258e7724351ea68f6af94bbc3379f
#
_entry.id   c95258e7724351ea68f6af94bbc3379f
#
_cell.length_a   1.000
_cell.length_b   1.000
_cell.length_c   1.000
_cell.angle_alpha   90.00
_cell.angle_beta   90.00
_cell.angle_gamma   90.00
#
_symmetry.space_group_name_H-M   'P 1'
#
loop_
_entity.id
_entity.type
_entity.pdbx_description
1 polymer ?
#
loop_
_entity_poly.entity_id
_entity_poly.type
_entity_poly.pdbx_seq_one_letter_code
_entity_poly.pdbx_strand_id
1 'polypeptide(L)'
;MPLNRDHLEIFLAGAALWTGPIHGHIFPASARRNALVGQTSGFIIDPTADEAHPCLVCLLGVLVITHGTALKVKCSADYVNAFLVQIQSSPVVLSFGVADPVGAIGIQADLATCGALGCHTVCVITALLVGDTTVVEDVQPIDTDWVADQARSLLEDIPVAAFKLGHLDNIETIAAVAEIISDYPQAPMVLDPFSSLLPQQRDDEDILLAIRQLLVPQATLVQLCADELARMAETWREQSDDDTLEIDAMQLIEFGCEFVLVTGVPGEAQQVQNLLFGGEGLVRSDRRQRLPGTFVGAGSTISAAISAMLANGVGVPEAVLEAEEFTHAALGNALRLGMGKRLPDRYFWSREPEPDVAAK
;
A
#
# COMPACT_ATOMS: atom_id res chain seq x y z
N MET A 1 -25.79 -18.14 -32.95
CA MET A 1 -24.55 -18.92 -32.75
C MET A 1 -24.72 -19.68 -31.43
N PRO A 2 -24.66 -21.00 -31.39
CA PRO A 2 -24.76 -21.74 -30.12
C PRO A 2 -23.47 -21.55 -29.34
N LEU A 3 -23.58 -21.06 -28.09
CA LEU A 3 -22.49 -21.00 -27.14
C LEU A 3 -22.02 -22.42 -26.81
N ASN A 4 -20.74 -22.66 -26.97
CA ASN A 4 -20.14 -23.96 -26.78
C ASN A 4 -20.19 -24.33 -25.27
N ARG A 5 -20.56 -25.59 -24.97
CA ARG A 5 -20.72 -26.15 -23.65
C ARG A 5 -19.43 -26.00 -22.79
N ASP A 6 -18.28 -25.99 -23.45
CA ASP A 6 -16.97 -25.91 -22.79
C ASP A 6 -16.70 -24.57 -22.11
N HIS A 7 -17.34 -23.49 -22.58
CA HIS A 7 -17.19 -22.18 -21.92
C HIS A 7 -18.01 -22.04 -20.62
N LEU A 8 -19.09 -22.80 -20.49
CA LEU A 8 -19.93 -22.77 -19.29
C LEU A 8 -19.30 -23.55 -18.13
N GLU A 9 -18.59 -24.66 -18.43
CA GLU A 9 -17.85 -25.45 -17.42
C GLU A 9 -16.63 -24.72 -16.87
N ILE A 10 -15.95 -23.90 -17.68
CA ILE A 10 -14.80 -23.10 -17.22
C ILE A 10 -15.24 -22.02 -16.22
N PHE A 11 -16.42 -21.42 -16.40
CA PHE A 11 -16.94 -20.41 -15.47
C PHE A 11 -17.39 -21.00 -14.12
N LEU A 12 -17.92 -22.24 -14.14
CA LEU A 12 -18.35 -22.96 -12.93
C LEU A 12 -17.16 -23.61 -12.19
N ALA A 13 -16.13 -24.04 -12.91
CA ALA A 13 -14.92 -24.60 -12.33
C ALA A 13 -14.06 -23.53 -11.59
N GLY A 14 -14.05 -22.27 -12.07
CA GLY A 14 -13.37 -21.17 -11.40
C GLY A 14 -13.95 -20.83 -10.01
N ALA A 15 -15.25 -21.04 -9.82
CA ALA A 15 -15.92 -20.80 -8.54
C ALA A 15 -15.79 -21.97 -7.54
N ALA A 16 -15.42 -23.18 -8.00
CA ALA A 16 -15.39 -24.40 -7.18
C ALA A 16 -13.99 -24.73 -6.62
N LEU A 17 -12.94 -24.04 -7.03
CA LEU A 17 -11.56 -24.38 -6.66
C LEU A 17 -11.02 -23.70 -5.37
N TRP A 18 -11.89 -23.04 -4.59
CA TRP A 18 -11.50 -22.39 -3.34
C TRP A 18 -12.25 -22.94 -2.10
N THR A 19 -12.24 -24.26 -1.89
CA THR A 19 -12.74 -24.91 -0.68
C THR A 19 -11.66 -25.70 0.05
N GLY A 20 -10.56 -25.01 0.42
CA GLY A 20 -9.61 -25.56 1.39
C GLY A 20 -9.87 -24.95 2.77
N PRO A 21 -9.72 -25.71 3.88
CA PRO A 21 -9.91 -25.19 5.22
C PRO A 21 -8.77 -24.21 5.55
N ILE A 22 -9.12 -22.93 5.77
CA ILE A 22 -8.18 -21.92 6.27
C ILE A 22 -8.02 -22.16 7.77
N HIS A 23 -6.94 -22.83 8.18
CA HIS A 23 -6.53 -22.90 9.57
C HIS A 23 -5.91 -21.59 10.02
N GLY A 24 -6.49 -21.06 11.08
CA GLY A 24 -6.18 -19.94 11.94
C GLY A 24 -4.83 -19.24 11.82
N HIS A 25 -4.62 -18.41 10.81
CA HIS A 25 -3.52 -17.48 10.76
C HIS A 25 -4.01 -16.05 10.90
N ILE A 26 -3.22 -15.24 11.58
CA ILE A 26 -3.51 -13.87 12.00
C ILE A 26 -3.53 -12.97 10.75
N PHE A 27 -4.73 -12.72 10.21
CA PHE A 27 -4.95 -11.64 9.26
C PHE A 27 -5.22 -10.34 10.02
N PRO A 28 -4.81 -9.19 9.51
CA PRO A 28 -5.29 -7.89 10.00
C PRO A 28 -6.82 -7.86 10.04
N ALA A 29 -7.38 -7.12 10.98
CA ALA A 29 -8.84 -7.11 11.22
C ALA A 29 -9.66 -6.73 9.96
N SER A 30 -9.09 -5.90 9.06
CA SER A 30 -9.64 -5.54 7.76
C SER A 30 -9.77 -6.72 6.80
N ALA A 31 -8.77 -7.59 6.76
CA ALA A 31 -8.76 -8.78 5.91
C ALA A 31 -9.74 -9.87 6.41
N ARG A 32 -10.04 -9.92 7.73
CA ARG A 32 -10.98 -10.89 8.30
C ARG A 32 -12.43 -10.64 7.87
N ARG A 33 -12.83 -9.42 7.52
CA ARG A 33 -14.20 -9.16 7.05
C ARG A 33 -14.47 -9.75 5.66
N ASN A 34 -13.47 -9.88 4.82
CA ASN A 34 -13.62 -10.37 3.46
C ASN A 34 -13.45 -11.89 3.34
N ALA A 35 -12.93 -12.59 4.37
CA ALA A 35 -12.68 -14.03 4.36
C ALA A 35 -13.84 -14.90 4.91
N LEU A 36 -14.94 -14.33 5.39
CA LEU A 36 -15.98 -15.05 6.15
C LEU A 36 -17.28 -15.31 5.37
N VAL A 37 -17.32 -15.28 4.05
CA VAL A 37 -18.51 -15.66 3.28
C VAL A 37 -18.19 -16.77 2.29
N GLY A 38 -17.87 -17.93 2.81
CA GLY A 38 -17.82 -19.20 2.09
C GLY A 38 -18.89 -20.18 2.57
N GLN A 39 -20.16 -19.80 2.55
CA GLN A 39 -21.25 -20.77 2.65
C GLN A 39 -22.00 -20.83 1.33
N THR A 40 -21.85 -21.94 0.63
CA THR A 40 -22.65 -22.33 -0.52
C THR A 40 -24.11 -22.49 -0.10
N SER A 41 -24.92 -21.47 -0.32
CA SER A 41 -26.38 -21.61 -0.30
C SER A 41 -26.84 -21.89 -1.72
N GLY A 42 -27.46 -23.07 -1.90
CA GLY A 42 -27.89 -23.57 -3.18
C GLY A 42 -28.96 -22.69 -3.83
N PHE A 43 -28.97 -22.67 -5.16
CA PHE A 43 -30.02 -22.08 -5.95
C PHE A 43 -31.31 -22.90 -5.78
N ILE A 44 -32.39 -22.26 -5.33
CA ILE A 44 -33.71 -22.88 -5.31
C ILE A 44 -34.41 -22.52 -6.61
N ILE A 45 -34.69 -23.51 -7.45
CA ILE A 45 -35.43 -23.39 -8.69
C ILE A 45 -36.88 -23.77 -8.39
N ASP A 46 -37.80 -22.84 -8.54
CA ASP A 46 -39.25 -23.13 -8.45
C ASP A 46 -39.82 -23.38 -9.84
N PRO A 47 -40.29 -24.60 -10.15
CA PRO A 47 -40.81 -24.96 -11.46
C PRO A 47 -42.23 -24.46 -11.77
N THR A 48 -42.92 -23.77 -10.84
CA THR A 48 -44.37 -23.47 -10.96
C THR A 48 -44.70 -21.99 -11.17
N ALA A 49 -43.72 -21.12 -11.40
CA ALA A 49 -43.99 -19.68 -11.53
C ALA A 49 -44.40 -19.27 -12.95
N ASP A 50 -45.67 -18.95 -13.13
CA ASP A 50 -46.25 -18.33 -14.33
C ASP A 50 -46.32 -16.81 -14.18
N GLU A 51 -45.86 -16.07 -15.16
CA GLU A 51 -45.83 -14.62 -15.38
C GLU A 51 -44.46 -13.93 -15.27
N ALA A 52 -44.16 -13.20 -16.35
CA ALA A 52 -42.87 -12.57 -16.57
C ALA A 52 -42.83 -11.14 -16.04
N HIS A 53 -42.07 -10.92 -14.93
CA HIS A 53 -41.55 -9.59 -14.58
C HIS A 53 -40.06 -9.50 -14.96
N PRO A 54 -39.57 -8.39 -15.51
CA PRO A 54 -38.16 -8.24 -15.85
C PRO A 54 -37.32 -8.22 -14.58
N CYS A 55 -36.56 -9.29 -14.37
CA CYS A 55 -35.57 -9.36 -13.29
C CYS A 55 -34.26 -8.71 -13.74
N LEU A 56 -33.51 -8.12 -12.82
CA LEU A 56 -32.21 -7.49 -13.07
C LEU A 56 -31.20 -8.42 -13.76
N VAL A 57 -31.38 -9.74 -13.63
CA VAL A 57 -30.63 -10.79 -14.36
C VAL A 57 -30.80 -10.68 -15.87
N CYS A 58 -31.94 -10.19 -16.38
CA CYS A 58 -32.15 -9.94 -17.82
C CYS A 58 -31.38 -8.70 -18.30
N LEU A 59 -31.10 -7.73 -17.41
CA LEU A 59 -30.30 -6.55 -17.74
C LEU A 59 -28.80 -6.88 -17.84
N LEU A 60 -28.33 -7.93 -17.15
CA LEU A 60 -26.94 -8.42 -17.21
C LEU A 60 -26.75 -9.48 -18.33
N GLY A 61 -27.75 -9.79 -19.11
CA GLY A 61 -27.65 -10.65 -20.31
C GLY A 61 -27.45 -12.13 -20.00
N VAL A 62 -27.73 -12.62 -18.81
CA VAL A 62 -27.62 -14.04 -18.46
C VAL A 62 -28.99 -14.68 -18.54
N LEU A 63 -29.35 -15.21 -19.73
CA LEU A 63 -30.54 -16.03 -19.94
C LEU A 63 -30.14 -17.50 -19.95
N VAL A 64 -30.54 -18.27 -18.95
CA VAL A 64 -30.32 -19.72 -18.91
C VAL A 64 -31.51 -20.40 -19.56
N ILE A 65 -31.35 -20.90 -20.80
CA ILE A 65 -32.36 -21.69 -21.52
C ILE A 65 -31.90 -23.15 -21.55
N THR A 66 -32.60 -24.03 -20.85
CA THR A 66 -32.39 -25.47 -20.97
C THR A 66 -33.67 -26.13 -21.52
N HIS A 67 -33.54 -26.87 -22.64
CA HIS A 67 -34.56 -27.75 -23.20
C HIS A 67 -35.91 -27.11 -23.49
N GLY A 68 -35.94 -25.88 -24.02
CA GLY A 68 -37.15 -25.25 -24.53
C GLY A 68 -38.14 -24.74 -23.47
N THR A 69 -37.80 -24.79 -22.22
CA THR A 69 -38.57 -24.23 -21.09
C THR A 69 -37.83 -23.05 -20.48
N ALA A 70 -38.49 -21.91 -20.35
CA ALA A 70 -37.94 -20.75 -19.66
C ALA A 70 -37.98 -21.00 -18.14
N LEU A 71 -36.80 -20.98 -17.51
CA LEU A 71 -36.66 -21.10 -16.05
C LEU A 71 -36.67 -19.71 -15.44
N LYS A 72 -37.59 -19.45 -14.53
CA LYS A 72 -37.62 -18.23 -13.74
C LYS A 72 -36.66 -18.34 -12.54
N VAL A 73 -35.59 -17.55 -12.60
CA VAL A 73 -34.67 -17.44 -11.46
C VAL A 73 -35.19 -16.31 -10.53
N LYS A 74 -35.62 -16.66 -9.33
CA LYS A 74 -36.04 -15.69 -8.31
C LYS A 74 -34.80 -15.27 -7.50
N CYS A 75 -34.23 -14.12 -7.84
CA CYS A 75 -33.18 -13.51 -7.00
C CYS A 75 -33.82 -12.71 -5.87
N SER A 76 -33.46 -12.95 -4.61
CA SER A 76 -33.81 -12.06 -3.52
C SER A 76 -32.92 -10.81 -3.59
N ALA A 77 -33.41 -9.67 -3.10
CA ALA A 77 -32.62 -8.43 -3.00
C ALA A 77 -31.31 -8.62 -2.23
N ASP A 78 -31.29 -9.54 -1.30
CA ASP A 78 -30.11 -9.90 -0.50
C ASP A 78 -29.01 -10.56 -1.34
N TYR A 79 -29.39 -11.36 -2.37
CA TYR A 79 -28.44 -11.96 -3.31
C TYR A 79 -27.82 -10.94 -4.28
N VAL A 80 -28.63 -9.98 -4.75
CA VAL A 80 -28.13 -8.91 -5.61
C VAL A 80 -27.17 -8.02 -4.81
N ASN A 81 -27.50 -7.69 -3.56
CA ASN A 81 -26.63 -6.94 -2.69
C ASN A 81 -25.37 -7.73 -2.30
N ALA A 82 -25.46 -9.03 -2.02
CA ALA A 82 -24.30 -9.87 -1.75
C ALA A 82 -23.40 -10.01 -2.99
N PHE A 83 -23.97 -10.10 -4.19
CA PHE A 83 -23.21 -10.17 -5.45
C PHE A 83 -22.56 -8.81 -5.79
N LEU A 84 -23.26 -7.69 -5.57
CA LEU A 84 -22.70 -6.35 -5.73
C LEU A 84 -21.61 -6.04 -4.68
N VAL A 85 -21.71 -6.58 -3.46
CA VAL A 85 -20.65 -6.51 -2.44
C VAL A 85 -19.42 -7.35 -2.83
N GLN A 86 -19.57 -8.41 -3.61
CA GLN A 86 -18.44 -9.21 -4.11
C GLN A 86 -17.70 -8.59 -5.31
N ILE A 87 -18.25 -7.53 -5.93
CA ILE A 87 -17.54 -6.72 -6.93
C ILE A 87 -16.94 -5.47 -6.25
N GLN A 88 -16.52 -5.55 -5.00
CA GLN A 88 -15.62 -4.55 -4.45
C GLN A 88 -14.27 -4.76 -5.14
N SER A 89 -14.02 -3.95 -6.17
CA SER A 89 -12.68 -3.83 -6.73
C SER A 89 -11.71 -3.49 -5.59
N SER A 90 -10.59 -4.20 -5.52
CA SER A 90 -9.54 -3.84 -4.57
C SER A 90 -9.24 -2.35 -4.67
N PRO A 91 -9.12 -1.62 -3.55
CA PRO A 91 -8.74 -0.22 -3.60
C PRO A 91 -7.44 -0.05 -4.37
N VAL A 92 -7.32 1.04 -5.12
CA VAL A 92 -6.14 1.31 -5.93
C VAL A 92 -5.26 2.32 -5.23
N VAL A 93 -3.98 1.97 -5.07
CA VAL A 93 -2.93 2.89 -4.62
C VAL A 93 -2.09 3.29 -5.82
N LEU A 94 -1.96 4.59 -6.09
CA LEU A 94 -1.00 5.09 -7.08
C LEU A 94 0.32 5.41 -6.38
N SER A 95 1.36 4.66 -6.75
CA SER A 95 2.71 4.83 -6.21
C SER A 95 3.61 5.54 -7.21
N PHE A 96 4.26 6.61 -6.78
CA PHE A 96 5.38 7.26 -7.44
C PHE A 96 6.68 6.85 -6.77
N GLY A 97 7.64 6.37 -7.52
CA GLY A 97 8.91 5.97 -6.92
C GLY A 97 9.91 5.36 -7.89
N VAL A 98 11.07 5.08 -7.34
CA VAL A 98 12.17 4.46 -8.08
C VAL A 98 11.88 2.99 -8.37
N ALA A 99 12.38 2.48 -9.49
CA ALA A 99 12.37 1.05 -9.79
C ALA A 99 13.67 0.41 -9.29
N ASP A 100 13.55 -0.41 -8.24
CA ASP A 100 14.65 -1.13 -7.61
C ASP A 100 14.69 -2.59 -8.09
N PRO A 101 15.75 -3.04 -8.80
CA PRO A 101 15.85 -4.41 -9.30
C PRO A 101 15.90 -5.46 -8.19
N VAL A 102 16.32 -5.07 -6.98
CA VAL A 102 16.36 -5.96 -5.81
C VAL A 102 14.99 -6.13 -5.17
N GLY A 103 14.09 -5.16 -5.35
CA GLY A 103 12.78 -5.15 -4.73
C GLY A 103 12.80 -4.80 -3.24
N ALA A 104 13.88 -4.18 -2.77
CA ALA A 104 14.01 -3.77 -1.39
C ALA A 104 13.19 -2.50 -1.08
N ILE A 105 13.25 -1.54 -2.00
CA ILE A 105 12.63 -0.21 -1.90
C ILE A 105 11.77 0.11 -3.12
N GLY A 106 11.20 1.31 -3.14
CA GLY A 106 10.50 1.88 -4.29
C GLY A 106 9.31 1.05 -4.75
N ILE A 107 9.01 1.12 -6.03
CA ILE A 107 7.79 0.56 -6.64
C ILE A 107 7.62 -0.94 -6.39
N GLN A 108 8.68 -1.72 -6.44
CA GLN A 108 8.61 -3.16 -6.20
C GLN A 108 8.24 -3.49 -4.75
N ALA A 109 8.75 -2.70 -3.81
CA ALA A 109 8.38 -2.80 -2.41
C ALA A 109 6.90 -2.43 -2.18
N ASP A 110 6.45 -1.37 -2.84
CA ASP A 110 5.08 -0.86 -2.75
C ASP A 110 4.09 -1.85 -3.35
N LEU A 111 4.36 -2.38 -4.55
CA LEU A 111 3.57 -3.43 -5.21
C LEU A 111 3.39 -4.66 -4.31
N ALA A 112 4.50 -5.15 -3.75
CA ALA A 112 4.49 -6.32 -2.89
C ALA A 112 3.69 -6.07 -1.58
N THR A 113 3.90 -4.89 -0.96
CA THR A 113 3.27 -4.55 0.31
C THR A 113 1.77 -4.29 0.16
N CYS A 114 1.38 -3.42 -0.77
CA CYS A 114 -0.02 -3.11 -1.01
C CYS A 114 -0.80 -4.32 -1.50
N GLY A 115 -0.21 -5.14 -2.39
CA GLY A 115 -0.79 -6.41 -2.85
C GLY A 115 -1.03 -7.38 -1.70
N ALA A 116 -0.09 -7.47 -0.76
CA ALA A 116 -0.21 -8.27 0.45
C ALA A 116 -1.35 -7.81 1.36
N LEU A 117 -1.68 -6.52 1.33
CA LEU A 117 -2.72 -5.89 2.15
C LEU A 117 -4.05 -5.68 1.39
N GLY A 118 -4.21 -6.36 0.25
CA GLY A 118 -5.48 -6.42 -0.49
C GLY A 118 -5.75 -5.22 -1.39
N CYS A 119 -4.75 -4.39 -1.68
CA CYS A 119 -4.84 -3.28 -2.62
C CYS A 119 -4.23 -3.65 -3.98
N HIS A 120 -4.74 -3.03 -5.04
CA HIS A 120 -4.07 -3.02 -6.33
C HIS A 120 -3.16 -1.79 -6.41
N THR A 121 -1.92 -1.96 -6.86
CA THR A 121 -1.01 -0.83 -7.01
C THR A 121 -0.79 -0.54 -8.48
N VAL A 122 -1.01 0.71 -8.87
CA VAL A 122 -0.57 1.27 -10.16
C VAL A 122 0.65 2.14 -9.91
N CYS A 123 1.57 2.18 -10.85
CA CYS A 123 2.91 2.72 -10.60
C CYS A 123 3.33 3.73 -11.64
N VAL A 124 3.94 4.82 -11.16
CA VAL A 124 4.68 5.80 -11.96
C VAL A 124 6.15 5.73 -11.58
N ILE A 125 6.98 5.33 -12.52
CA ILE A 125 8.43 5.19 -12.29
C ILE A 125 9.08 6.57 -12.42
N THR A 126 9.83 6.98 -11.38
CA THR A 126 10.53 8.26 -11.32
C THR A 126 12.01 8.15 -11.62
N ALA A 127 12.63 7.00 -11.31
CA ALA A 127 14.02 6.68 -11.68
C ALA A 127 14.23 5.18 -11.75
N LEU A 128 15.28 4.75 -12.43
CA LEU A 128 15.77 3.38 -12.49
C LEU A 128 17.03 3.26 -11.64
N LEU A 129 17.10 2.23 -10.80
CA LEU A 129 18.28 1.97 -9.99
C LEU A 129 19.14 0.86 -10.60
N VAL A 130 20.44 1.01 -10.48
CA VAL A 130 21.43 -0.04 -10.70
C VAL A 130 22.07 -0.35 -9.36
N GLY A 131 21.95 -1.58 -8.90
CA GLY A 131 22.49 -1.96 -7.59
C GLY A 131 22.20 -3.39 -7.19
N ASP A 132 22.64 -3.73 -5.99
CA ASP A 132 22.45 -5.03 -5.37
C ASP A 132 21.94 -4.89 -3.92
N THR A 133 21.98 -5.97 -3.12
CA THR A 133 21.56 -5.95 -1.71
C THR A 133 22.50 -5.15 -0.80
N THR A 134 23.65 -4.71 -1.31
CA THR A 134 24.71 -4.01 -0.56
C THR A 134 24.66 -2.51 -0.81
N VAL A 135 24.57 -2.10 -2.09
CA VAL A 135 24.70 -0.70 -2.52
C VAL A 135 23.92 -0.44 -3.80
N VAL A 136 23.43 0.80 -3.93
CA VAL A 136 22.99 1.37 -5.22
C VAL A 136 24.22 2.03 -5.86
N GLU A 137 24.57 1.57 -7.05
CA GLU A 137 25.75 2.02 -7.81
C GLU A 137 25.43 3.23 -8.70
N ASP A 138 24.20 3.27 -9.25
CA ASP A 138 23.78 4.32 -10.17
C ASP A 138 22.25 4.55 -10.08
N VAL A 139 21.84 5.77 -10.37
CA VAL A 139 20.44 6.22 -10.41
C VAL A 139 20.20 6.95 -11.72
N GLN A 140 19.32 6.43 -12.56
CA GLN A 140 18.93 7.04 -13.82
C GLN A 140 17.54 7.66 -13.69
N PRO A 141 17.42 9.00 -13.57
CA PRO A 141 16.14 9.68 -13.54
C PRO A 141 15.32 9.43 -14.81
N ILE A 142 14.01 9.37 -14.66
CA ILE A 142 13.07 9.42 -15.78
C ILE A 142 12.74 10.88 -16.07
N ASP A 143 12.66 11.22 -17.35
CA ASP A 143 12.26 12.54 -17.81
C ASP A 143 10.92 12.96 -17.20
N THR A 144 10.81 14.20 -16.73
CA THR A 144 9.65 14.73 -16.02
C THR A 144 8.35 14.63 -16.83
N ASP A 145 8.42 14.88 -18.16
CA ASP A 145 7.24 14.78 -19.02
C ASP A 145 6.74 13.33 -19.08
N TRP A 146 7.64 12.33 -19.09
CA TRP A 146 7.25 10.91 -19.03
C TRP A 146 6.62 10.53 -17.69
N VAL A 147 7.12 11.07 -16.59
CA VAL A 147 6.53 10.87 -15.26
C VAL A 147 5.10 11.43 -15.21
N ALA A 148 4.95 12.67 -15.70
CA ALA A 148 3.65 13.34 -15.74
C ALA A 148 2.65 12.63 -16.67
N ASP A 149 3.08 12.20 -17.85
CA ASP A 149 2.23 11.48 -18.81
C ASP A 149 1.79 10.10 -18.30
N GLN A 150 2.67 9.36 -17.64
CA GLN A 150 2.29 8.11 -16.96
C GLN A 150 1.18 8.36 -15.93
N ALA A 151 1.37 9.36 -15.05
CA ALA A 151 0.43 9.67 -13.99
C ALA A 151 -0.94 10.09 -14.56
N ARG A 152 -0.96 11.02 -15.50
CA ARG A 152 -2.20 11.51 -16.13
C ARG A 152 -2.95 10.40 -16.85
N SER A 153 -2.25 9.57 -17.63
CA SER A 153 -2.88 8.43 -18.33
C SER A 153 -3.54 7.43 -17.37
N LEU A 154 -2.93 7.17 -16.20
CA LEU A 154 -3.50 6.31 -15.18
C LEU A 154 -4.72 6.94 -14.50
N LEU A 155 -4.62 8.22 -14.15
CA LEU A 155 -5.66 8.95 -13.41
C LEU A 155 -6.89 9.28 -14.27
N GLU A 156 -6.75 9.33 -15.61
CA GLU A 156 -7.88 9.45 -16.54
C GLU A 156 -8.76 8.20 -16.59
N ASP A 157 -8.20 7.03 -16.34
CA ASP A 157 -8.90 5.72 -16.49
C ASP A 157 -9.22 5.07 -15.13
N ILE A 158 -8.36 5.23 -14.12
CA ILE A 158 -8.41 4.46 -12.89
C ILE A 158 -8.70 5.36 -11.69
N PRO A 159 -9.82 5.13 -10.95
CA PRO A 159 -10.07 5.83 -9.70
C PRO A 159 -9.08 5.36 -8.62
N VAL A 160 -8.30 6.30 -8.10
CA VAL A 160 -7.27 6.06 -7.09
C VAL A 160 -7.84 6.35 -5.69
N ALA A 161 -7.60 5.43 -4.76
CA ALA A 161 -8.07 5.53 -3.37
C ALA A 161 -7.03 6.16 -2.43
N ALA A 162 -5.73 6.08 -2.77
CA ALA A 162 -4.65 6.72 -2.03
C ALA A 162 -3.41 6.91 -2.92
N PHE A 163 -2.59 7.89 -2.57
CA PHE A 163 -1.27 8.11 -3.16
C PHE A 163 -0.16 7.68 -2.21
N LYS A 164 0.90 7.08 -2.77
CA LYS A 164 2.17 6.88 -2.09
C LYS A 164 3.27 7.57 -2.90
N LEU A 165 3.95 8.53 -2.29
CA LEU A 165 5.10 9.19 -2.89
C LEU A 165 6.36 8.69 -2.22
N GLY A 166 7.25 8.10 -3.04
CA GLY A 166 8.60 7.77 -2.64
C GLY A 166 9.59 8.87 -3.00
N HIS A 167 10.85 8.48 -3.16
CA HIS A 167 11.92 9.40 -3.52
C HIS A 167 11.72 10.02 -4.91
N LEU A 168 11.87 11.34 -4.97
CA LEU A 168 11.92 12.15 -6.18
C LEU A 168 13.25 12.91 -6.18
N ASP A 169 13.94 12.91 -7.32
CA ASP A 169 15.35 13.31 -7.43
C ASP A 169 15.58 14.67 -8.10
N ASN A 170 14.50 15.34 -8.57
CA ASN A 170 14.63 16.68 -9.16
C ASN A 170 13.38 17.54 -8.90
N ILE A 171 13.59 18.85 -8.92
CA ILE A 171 12.59 19.86 -8.59
C ILE A 171 11.44 19.87 -9.61
N GLU A 172 11.76 19.69 -10.88
CA GLU A 172 10.78 19.70 -11.97
C GLU A 172 9.78 18.56 -11.80
N THR A 173 10.26 17.36 -11.48
CA THR A 173 9.40 16.20 -11.20
C THR A 173 8.59 16.41 -9.92
N ILE A 174 9.17 16.99 -8.86
CA ILE A 174 8.45 17.33 -7.63
C ILE A 174 7.30 18.29 -7.93
N ALA A 175 7.56 19.34 -8.72
CA ALA A 175 6.55 20.32 -9.09
C ALA A 175 5.42 19.70 -9.94
N ALA A 176 5.77 18.89 -10.94
CA ALA A 176 4.79 18.22 -11.80
C ALA A 176 3.91 17.24 -11.02
N VAL A 177 4.50 16.45 -10.12
CA VAL A 177 3.77 15.51 -9.26
C VAL A 177 2.87 16.25 -8.28
N ALA A 178 3.35 17.34 -7.67
CA ALA A 178 2.57 18.18 -6.76
C ALA A 178 1.35 18.80 -7.46
N GLU A 179 1.53 19.30 -8.70
CA GLU A 179 0.43 19.82 -9.51
C GLU A 179 -0.62 18.73 -9.77
N ILE A 180 -0.21 17.55 -10.21
CA ILE A 180 -1.12 16.45 -10.51
C ILE A 180 -1.91 16.03 -9.26
N ILE A 181 -1.25 15.87 -8.11
CA ILE A 181 -1.91 15.42 -6.87
C ILE A 181 -2.88 16.47 -6.35
N SER A 182 -2.61 17.76 -6.56
CA SER A 182 -3.49 18.84 -6.12
C SER A 182 -4.90 18.78 -6.73
N ASP A 183 -5.08 18.10 -7.85
CA ASP A 183 -6.39 17.84 -8.46
C ASP A 183 -7.20 16.74 -7.72
N TYR A 184 -6.57 16.01 -6.79
CA TYR A 184 -7.17 14.88 -6.07
C TYR A 184 -7.16 15.05 -4.53
N PRO A 185 -7.65 16.17 -3.98
CA PRO A 185 -7.51 16.49 -2.55
C PRO A 185 -8.28 15.53 -1.62
N GLN A 186 -9.12 14.64 -2.18
CA GLN A 186 -9.89 13.66 -1.40
C GLN A 186 -9.13 12.35 -1.17
N ALA A 187 -8.08 12.08 -1.95
CA ALA A 187 -7.29 10.87 -1.83
C ALA A 187 -6.13 11.11 -0.85
N PRO A 188 -6.03 10.36 0.25
CA PRO A 188 -4.93 10.52 1.20
C PRO A 188 -3.60 10.25 0.53
N MET A 189 -2.58 11.05 0.90
CA MET A 189 -1.23 10.93 0.39
C MET A 189 -0.23 10.60 1.51
N VAL A 190 0.52 9.53 1.34
CA VAL A 190 1.65 9.18 2.20
C VAL A 190 2.96 9.58 1.51
N LEU A 191 3.71 10.46 2.13
CA LEU A 191 5.00 10.96 1.65
C LEU A 191 6.16 10.29 2.40
N ASP A 192 7.01 9.56 1.67
CA ASP A 192 8.22 8.88 2.13
C ASP A 192 9.40 9.33 1.24
N PRO A 193 9.88 10.59 1.41
CA PRO A 193 10.73 11.24 0.42
C PRO A 193 12.17 10.75 0.43
N PHE A 194 12.57 10.00 1.47
CA PHE A 194 13.95 9.56 1.65
C PHE A 194 14.12 8.07 1.36
N SER A 195 15.35 7.69 1.05
CA SER A 195 15.76 6.30 1.01
C SER A 195 17.22 6.16 1.47
N SER A 196 17.42 5.35 2.49
CA SER A 196 18.76 5.09 3.05
C SER A 196 19.70 4.31 2.13
N LEU A 197 19.22 3.82 0.98
CA LEU A 197 20.03 3.16 -0.04
C LEU A 197 20.57 4.12 -1.10
N LEU A 198 19.85 5.22 -1.33
CA LEU A 198 20.25 6.16 -2.38
C LEU A 198 21.44 7.00 -1.92
N PRO A 199 22.38 7.30 -2.81
CA PRO A 199 23.46 8.20 -2.50
C PRO A 199 22.90 9.55 -2.08
N GLN A 200 23.31 10.02 -0.91
CA GLN A 200 22.96 11.38 -0.47
C GLN A 200 23.86 12.36 -1.21
N GLN A 201 23.29 13.14 -2.10
CA GLN A 201 24.00 14.20 -2.78
C GLN A 201 24.09 15.44 -1.88
N ARG A 202 25.18 16.18 -1.94
CA ARG A 202 25.38 17.38 -1.10
C ARG A 202 24.51 18.57 -1.50
N ASP A 203 23.98 18.57 -2.73
CA ASP A 203 23.22 19.68 -3.32
C ASP A 203 21.70 19.49 -3.19
N ASP A 204 21.27 18.65 -2.23
CA ASP A 204 19.85 18.30 -2.06
C ASP A 204 19.03 19.35 -1.29
N GLU A 205 19.59 20.47 -0.86
CA GLU A 205 18.87 21.48 -0.07
C GLU A 205 17.68 22.06 -0.86
N ASP A 206 17.87 22.35 -2.15
CA ASP A 206 16.81 22.85 -3.02
C ASP A 206 15.71 21.81 -3.26
N ILE A 207 16.07 20.53 -3.33
CA ILE A 207 15.12 19.41 -3.42
C ILE A 207 14.31 19.30 -2.12
N LEU A 208 14.96 19.34 -0.96
CA LEU A 208 14.28 19.32 0.34
C LEU A 208 13.34 20.52 0.50
N LEU A 209 13.78 21.69 0.05
CA LEU A 209 12.96 22.90 0.04
C LEU A 209 11.73 22.74 -0.86
N ALA A 210 11.89 22.18 -2.06
CA ALA A 210 10.77 21.90 -2.97
C ALA A 210 9.79 20.89 -2.39
N ILE A 211 10.27 19.78 -1.79
CA ILE A 211 9.44 18.79 -1.09
C ILE A 211 8.63 19.47 0.01
N ARG A 212 9.29 20.26 0.87
CA ARG A 212 8.65 21.00 1.96
C ARG A 212 7.57 21.95 1.47
N GLN A 213 7.84 22.69 0.41
CA GLN A 213 6.92 23.72 -0.09
C GLN A 213 5.77 23.19 -0.92
N LEU A 214 5.99 22.12 -1.69
CA LEU A 214 5.04 21.65 -2.69
C LEU A 214 4.30 20.37 -2.28
N LEU A 215 4.97 19.43 -1.57
CA LEU A 215 4.40 18.14 -1.24
C LEU A 215 3.92 18.04 0.20
N VAL A 216 4.68 18.56 1.16
CA VAL A 216 4.31 18.51 2.59
C VAL A 216 2.91 19.10 2.84
N PRO A 217 2.50 20.25 2.26
CA PRO A 217 1.17 20.81 2.50
C PRO A 217 0.00 19.95 1.99
N GLN A 218 0.28 18.98 1.14
CA GLN A 218 -0.72 18.06 0.57
C GLN A 218 -0.71 16.68 1.24
N ALA A 219 0.27 16.43 2.13
CA ALA A 219 0.45 15.12 2.72
C ALA A 219 -0.53 14.86 3.86
N THR A 220 -1.25 13.74 3.80
CA THR A 220 -1.97 13.20 4.95
C THR A 220 -1.00 12.69 6.01
N LEU A 221 0.11 12.08 5.57
CA LEU A 221 1.15 11.62 6.47
C LEU A 221 2.52 11.75 5.81
N VAL A 222 3.47 12.37 6.52
CA VAL A 222 4.90 12.37 6.18
C VAL A 222 5.61 11.36 7.06
N GLN A 223 6.33 10.41 6.45
CA GLN A 223 7.13 9.42 7.15
C GLN A 223 8.62 9.72 7.01
N LEU A 224 9.32 9.75 8.14
CA LEU A 224 10.74 10.04 8.23
C LEU A 224 11.37 9.20 9.35
N CYS A 225 12.67 8.89 9.27
CA CYS A 225 13.42 8.53 10.47
C CYS A 225 13.93 9.80 11.17
N ALA A 226 14.49 9.65 12.37
CA ALA A 226 14.97 10.81 13.15
C ALA A 226 16.04 11.62 12.40
N ASP A 227 16.98 10.95 11.72
CA ASP A 227 18.06 11.61 10.96
C ASP A 227 17.50 12.33 9.72
N GLU A 228 16.50 11.75 9.06
CA GLU A 228 15.82 12.34 7.90
C GLU A 228 14.99 13.56 8.29
N LEU A 229 14.31 13.52 9.44
CA LEU A 229 13.61 14.67 9.99
C LEU A 229 14.60 15.80 10.33
N ALA A 230 15.71 15.48 10.98
CA ALA A 230 16.75 16.47 11.29
C ALA A 230 17.31 17.13 10.02
N ARG A 231 17.53 16.31 8.96
CA ARG A 231 17.97 16.82 7.66
C ARG A 231 16.92 17.69 6.97
N MET A 232 15.64 17.31 7.01
CA MET A 232 14.55 18.14 6.50
C MET A 232 14.51 19.48 7.27
N ALA A 233 14.76 19.44 8.58
CA ALA A 233 14.76 20.60 9.45
C ALA A 233 15.86 21.62 9.14
N GLU A 234 16.96 21.22 8.49
CA GLU A 234 17.98 22.16 8.01
C GLU A 234 17.42 23.22 7.06
N THR A 235 16.30 22.95 6.39
CA THR A 235 15.65 23.90 5.48
C THR A 235 14.89 25.03 6.18
N TRP A 236 14.69 24.99 7.51
CA TRP A 236 13.96 26.04 8.26
C TRP A 236 14.60 26.43 9.59
N ARG A 237 15.55 25.64 10.10
CA ARG A 237 16.19 25.94 11.39
C ARG A 237 17.10 27.16 11.26
N GLU A 238 16.89 28.12 12.14
CA GLU A 238 17.93 29.07 12.53
C GLU A 238 18.72 28.40 13.65
N GLN A 239 20.05 28.53 13.70
CA GLN A 239 20.88 27.87 14.69
C GLN A 239 20.37 28.15 16.13
N SER A 240 19.70 27.19 16.74
CA SER A 240 19.24 27.24 18.11
C SER A 240 19.65 25.96 18.88
N ASP A 241 19.95 26.08 20.15
CA ASP A 241 20.37 24.97 21.00
C ASP A 241 19.19 24.10 21.53
N ASP A 242 17.95 24.49 21.23
CA ASP A 242 16.73 23.88 21.80
C ASP A 242 15.97 22.95 20.82
N ASP A 243 16.57 22.56 19.70
CA ASP A 243 15.92 21.78 18.66
C ASP A 243 15.70 20.34 19.11
N THR A 244 14.44 19.96 19.25
CA THR A 244 14.02 18.59 19.57
C THR A 244 13.27 17.97 18.40
N LEU A 245 13.30 16.65 18.29
CA LEU A 245 12.53 15.88 17.30
C LEU A 245 11.03 16.26 17.30
N GLU A 246 10.47 16.54 18.48
CA GLU A 246 9.08 16.96 18.63
C GLU A 246 8.83 18.33 17.99
N ILE A 247 9.73 19.29 18.23
CA ILE A 247 9.64 20.64 17.63
C ILE A 247 9.68 20.54 16.09
N ASP A 248 10.62 19.75 15.55
CA ASP A 248 10.72 19.57 14.10
C ASP A 248 9.50 18.89 13.49
N ALA A 249 8.96 17.86 14.16
CA ALA A 249 7.76 17.19 13.71
C ALA A 249 6.55 18.12 13.70
N MET A 250 6.39 18.94 14.75
CA MET A 250 5.33 19.94 14.84
C MET A 250 5.51 21.05 13.80
N GLN A 251 6.74 21.44 13.47
CA GLN A 251 7.00 22.42 12.42
C GLN A 251 6.60 21.91 11.04
N LEU A 252 6.80 20.61 10.74
CA LEU A 252 6.27 20.01 9.50
C LEU A 252 4.73 20.06 9.44
N ILE A 253 4.06 19.83 10.56
CA ILE A 253 2.59 19.94 10.65
C ILE A 253 2.15 21.40 10.41
N GLU A 254 2.88 22.38 10.94
CA GLU A 254 2.61 23.79 10.66
C GLU A 254 2.80 24.17 9.18
N PHE A 255 3.65 23.45 8.44
CA PHE A 255 3.77 23.60 6.99
C PHE A 255 2.62 22.97 6.22
N GLY A 256 1.71 22.22 6.86
CA GLY A 256 0.42 21.85 6.32
C GLY A 256 0.12 20.35 6.22
N CYS A 257 1.03 19.44 6.53
CA CYS A 257 0.69 18.02 6.60
C CYS A 257 -0.18 17.72 7.82
N GLU A 258 -1.02 16.68 7.75
CA GLU A 258 -1.92 16.33 8.85
C GLU A 258 -1.20 15.56 9.96
N PHE A 259 -0.28 14.66 9.58
CA PHE A 259 0.48 13.80 10.50
C PHE A 259 1.93 13.67 10.09
N VAL A 260 2.79 13.48 11.10
CA VAL A 260 4.21 13.13 10.93
C VAL A 260 4.50 11.85 11.71
N LEU A 261 5.00 10.82 11.01
CA LEU A 261 5.47 9.59 11.61
C LEU A 261 7.00 9.56 11.64
N VAL A 262 7.57 9.59 12.83
CA VAL A 262 9.03 9.45 13.02
C VAL A 262 9.35 8.02 13.44
N THR A 263 10.06 7.30 12.58
CA THR A 263 10.36 5.88 12.76
C THR A 263 11.76 5.65 13.30
N GLY A 264 11.95 4.52 14.00
CA GLY A 264 13.27 4.03 14.38
C GLY A 264 13.98 4.83 15.45
N VAL A 265 13.28 5.66 16.23
CA VAL A 265 13.85 6.44 17.33
C VAL A 265 14.42 5.47 18.37
N PRO A 266 15.69 5.63 18.80
CA PRO A 266 16.28 4.78 19.82
C PRO A 266 15.51 4.85 21.15
N GLY A 267 15.12 3.70 21.68
CA GLY A 267 14.50 3.55 22.98
C GLY A 267 15.44 2.89 23.99
N GLU A 268 14.95 2.69 25.21
CA GLU A 268 15.67 1.96 26.26
C GLU A 268 15.78 0.45 25.93
N ALA A 269 16.79 -0.21 26.48
CA ALA A 269 16.94 -1.69 26.43
C ALA A 269 16.87 -2.31 25.04
N GLN A 270 17.52 -1.71 24.05
CA GLN A 270 17.51 -2.18 22.65
C GLN A 270 16.10 -2.16 22.00
N GLN A 271 15.23 -1.29 22.44
CA GLN A 271 13.97 -1.02 21.78
C GLN A 271 14.14 0.06 20.71
N VAL A 272 13.26 0.02 19.73
CA VAL A 272 12.99 1.10 18.79
C VAL A 272 11.59 1.64 19.05
N GLN A 273 11.42 2.92 18.85
CA GLN A 273 10.18 3.62 19.08
C GLN A 273 9.79 4.36 17.81
N ASN A 274 8.51 4.27 17.46
CA ASN A 274 7.93 5.10 16.43
C ASN A 274 6.97 6.09 17.08
N LEU A 275 7.01 7.34 16.61
CA LEU A 275 6.27 8.46 17.18
C LEU A 275 5.38 9.04 16.09
N LEU A 276 4.07 9.04 16.29
CA LEU A 276 3.10 9.70 15.43
C LEU A 276 2.67 11.02 16.04
N PHE A 277 2.91 12.11 15.34
CA PHE A 277 2.48 13.45 15.71
C PHE A 277 1.30 13.88 14.83
N GLY A 278 0.42 14.68 15.39
CA GLY A 278 -0.69 15.37 14.74
C GLY A 278 -0.82 16.79 15.23
N GLY A 279 -1.84 17.52 14.82
CA GLY A 279 -1.99 18.94 15.11
C GLY A 279 -2.01 19.34 16.60
N GLU A 280 -2.32 18.40 17.51
CA GLU A 280 -2.31 18.61 18.96
C GLU A 280 -1.04 18.05 19.66
N GLY A 281 -0.03 17.62 18.92
CA GLY A 281 1.21 17.03 19.45
C GLY A 281 1.28 15.51 19.25
N LEU A 282 1.93 14.81 20.18
CA LEU A 282 2.12 13.36 20.10
C LEU A 282 0.79 12.61 20.22
N VAL A 283 0.38 11.96 19.13
CA VAL A 283 -0.84 11.14 19.05
C VAL A 283 -0.58 9.72 19.54
N ARG A 284 0.61 9.16 19.18
CA ARG A 284 0.92 7.76 19.41
C ARG A 284 2.42 7.54 19.58
N SER A 285 2.77 6.57 20.43
CA SER A 285 4.14 6.13 20.64
C SER A 285 4.18 4.62 20.78
N ASP A 286 4.70 3.93 19.76
CA ASP A 286 4.78 2.49 19.71
C ASP A 286 6.21 2.00 19.91
N ARG A 287 6.40 1.10 20.88
CA ARG A 287 7.71 0.54 21.23
C ARG A 287 7.80 -0.92 20.82
N ARG A 288 8.89 -1.28 20.16
CA ARG A 288 9.14 -2.65 19.72
C ARG A 288 10.57 -3.06 20.02
N GLN A 289 10.78 -4.34 20.24
CA GLN A 289 12.13 -4.88 20.36
C GLN A 289 12.87 -4.75 19.02
N ARG A 290 14.09 -4.22 19.06
CA ARG A 290 14.93 -4.13 17.86
C ARG A 290 15.30 -5.52 17.38
N LEU A 291 14.98 -5.84 16.13
CA LEU A 291 15.33 -7.10 15.52
C LEU A 291 16.84 -7.18 15.24
N PRO A 292 17.46 -8.36 15.43
CA PRO A 292 18.88 -8.54 15.19
C PRO A 292 19.19 -8.55 13.69
N GLY A 293 20.20 -7.82 13.27
CA GLY A 293 20.67 -7.76 11.88
C GLY A 293 20.53 -6.37 11.25
N THR A 294 20.87 -6.31 9.97
CA THR A 294 20.75 -5.11 9.15
C THR A 294 19.71 -5.35 8.07
N PHE A 295 18.79 -4.42 7.93
CA PHE A 295 17.67 -4.51 7.01
C PHE A 295 17.69 -3.35 6.03
N VAL A 296 17.04 -3.55 4.88
CA VAL A 296 16.76 -2.52 3.90
C VAL A 296 15.31 -2.62 3.46
N GLY A 297 14.67 -1.48 3.21
CA GLY A 297 13.28 -1.43 2.74
C GLY A 297 12.24 -1.45 3.87
N ALA A 298 12.62 -1.27 5.13
CA ALA A 298 11.68 -1.13 6.24
C ALA A 298 10.80 0.13 6.07
N GLY A 299 11.40 1.28 5.74
CA GLY A 299 10.70 2.55 5.47
C GLY A 299 9.69 2.40 4.33
N SER A 300 10.13 1.89 3.17
CA SER A 300 9.22 1.67 2.04
C SER A 300 8.11 0.65 2.36
N THR A 301 8.37 -0.35 3.20
CA THR A 301 7.34 -1.30 3.61
C THR A 301 6.28 -0.64 4.49
N ILE A 302 6.69 0.14 5.50
CA ILE A 302 5.73 0.78 6.40
C ILE A 302 4.94 1.89 5.69
N SER A 303 5.56 2.72 4.85
CA SER A 303 4.86 3.76 4.09
C SER A 303 3.84 3.17 3.10
N ALA A 304 4.20 2.11 2.39
CA ALA A 304 3.29 1.41 1.51
C ALA A 304 2.14 0.70 2.27
N ALA A 305 2.43 0.14 3.45
CA ALA A 305 1.41 -0.48 4.29
C ALA A 305 0.41 0.57 4.81
N ILE A 306 0.89 1.74 5.27
CA ILE A 306 0.02 2.86 5.66
C ILE A 306 -0.86 3.29 4.47
N SER A 307 -0.26 3.45 3.27
CA SER A 307 -1.01 3.82 2.06
C SER A 307 -2.12 2.82 1.73
N ALA A 308 -1.84 1.52 1.87
CA ALA A 308 -2.82 0.47 1.67
C ALA A 308 -3.96 0.50 2.71
N MET A 309 -3.65 0.76 3.98
CA MET A 309 -4.64 0.88 5.05
C MET A 309 -5.54 2.12 4.83
N LEU A 310 -4.95 3.26 4.47
CA LEU A 310 -5.71 4.47 4.13
C LEU A 310 -6.61 4.25 2.91
N ALA A 311 -6.11 3.58 1.87
CA ALA A 311 -6.90 3.21 0.70
C ALA A 311 -8.09 2.29 1.04
N ASN A 312 -7.98 1.47 2.09
CA ASN A 312 -9.06 0.66 2.65
C ASN A 312 -9.99 1.45 3.60
N GLY A 313 -9.77 2.75 3.80
CA GLY A 313 -10.58 3.63 4.63
C GLY A 313 -10.31 3.52 6.14
N VAL A 314 -9.14 3.01 6.53
CA VAL A 314 -8.68 2.97 7.93
C VAL A 314 -8.16 4.37 8.31
N GLY A 315 -8.50 4.86 9.51
CA GLY A 315 -7.98 6.14 10.02
C GLY A 315 -6.47 6.11 10.27
N VAL A 316 -5.81 7.29 10.22
CA VAL A 316 -4.34 7.36 10.27
C VAL A 316 -3.72 6.68 11.51
N PRO A 317 -4.20 6.88 12.75
CA PRO A 317 -3.57 6.26 13.92
C PRO A 317 -3.65 4.72 13.91
N GLU A 318 -4.77 4.16 13.45
CA GLU A 318 -4.97 2.72 13.29
C GLU A 318 -4.19 2.18 12.10
N ALA A 319 -4.14 2.91 10.99
CA ALA A 319 -3.35 2.56 9.81
C ALA A 319 -1.85 2.45 10.13
N VAL A 320 -1.34 3.38 10.93
CA VAL A 320 0.05 3.33 11.41
C VAL A 320 0.31 2.10 12.28
N LEU A 321 -0.59 1.81 13.24
CA LEU A 321 -0.44 0.62 14.09
C LEU A 321 -0.39 -0.68 13.27
N GLU A 322 -1.36 -0.89 12.39
CA GLU A 322 -1.45 -2.10 11.57
C GLU A 322 -0.25 -2.21 10.61
N ALA A 323 0.20 -1.09 10.04
CA ALA A 323 1.38 -1.03 9.18
C ALA A 323 2.68 -1.36 9.92
N GLU A 324 2.82 -0.92 11.17
CA GLU A 324 3.96 -1.27 12.02
C GLU A 324 3.98 -2.75 12.38
N GLU A 325 2.81 -3.33 12.70
CA GLU A 325 2.69 -4.76 12.98
C GLU A 325 3.07 -5.60 11.77
N PHE A 326 2.53 -5.25 10.60
CA PHE A 326 2.87 -5.87 9.33
C PHE A 326 4.38 -5.78 9.04
N THR A 327 4.94 -4.58 9.15
CA THR A 327 6.36 -4.34 8.86
C THR A 327 7.26 -5.10 9.84
N HIS A 328 6.93 -5.11 11.14
CA HIS A 328 7.70 -5.85 12.13
C HIS A 328 7.69 -7.36 11.85
N ALA A 329 6.54 -7.92 11.47
CA ALA A 329 6.42 -9.31 11.08
C ALA A 329 7.20 -9.63 9.79
N ALA A 330 7.13 -8.75 8.78
CA ALA A 330 7.89 -8.89 7.53
C ALA A 330 9.41 -8.84 7.77
N LEU A 331 9.87 -7.99 8.69
CA LEU A 331 11.28 -7.90 9.11
C LEU A 331 11.70 -9.12 9.94
N GLY A 332 10.83 -9.64 10.80
CA GLY A 332 11.08 -10.85 11.60
C GLY A 332 11.31 -12.09 10.71
N ASN A 333 10.71 -12.10 9.53
CA ASN A 333 10.85 -13.16 8.51
C ASN A 333 11.76 -12.75 7.33
N ALA A 334 12.60 -11.73 7.51
CA ALA A 334 13.36 -11.13 6.42
C ALA A 334 14.27 -12.11 5.67
N LEU A 335 14.28 -11.97 4.35
CA LEU A 335 15.01 -12.80 3.41
C LEU A 335 16.46 -12.31 3.26
N ARG A 336 17.39 -13.25 3.23
CA ARG A 336 18.78 -13.00 2.85
C ARG A 336 19.02 -13.48 1.40
N LEU A 337 18.80 -12.60 0.44
CA LEU A 337 18.93 -12.94 -0.98
C LEU A 337 20.37 -12.85 -1.49
N GLY A 338 21.16 -11.98 -0.89
CA GLY A 338 22.54 -11.70 -1.29
C GLY A 338 23.48 -11.58 -0.08
N MET A 339 24.63 -10.95 -0.32
CA MET A 339 25.66 -10.75 0.71
C MET A 339 25.40 -9.51 1.58
N GLY A 340 24.52 -8.63 1.15
CA GLY A 340 24.21 -7.38 1.82
C GLY A 340 23.16 -7.48 2.92
N LYS A 341 22.31 -6.45 3.01
CA LYS A 341 21.24 -6.33 3.98
C LYS A 341 20.11 -7.32 3.70
N ARG A 342 19.33 -7.64 4.74
CA ARG A 342 18.12 -8.48 4.60
C ARG A 342 16.96 -7.64 4.13
N LEU A 343 16.06 -8.25 3.32
CA LEU A 343 14.85 -7.63 2.80
C LEU A 343 13.64 -8.13 3.58
N PRO A 344 12.64 -7.27 3.90
CA PRO A 344 11.38 -7.72 4.51
C PRO A 344 10.70 -8.79 3.65
N ASP A 345 10.29 -9.90 4.25
CA ASP A 345 9.41 -10.86 3.57
C ASP A 345 7.97 -10.35 3.63
N ARG A 346 7.52 -9.67 2.61
CA ARG A 346 6.18 -9.07 2.53
C ARG A 346 5.06 -10.08 2.32
N TYR A 347 5.42 -11.37 2.13
CA TYR A 347 4.51 -12.50 1.97
C TYR A 347 4.75 -13.59 3.03
N PHE A 348 5.28 -13.21 4.20
CA PHE A 348 5.69 -14.13 5.27
C PHE A 348 4.60 -15.15 5.67
N TRP A 349 3.32 -14.78 5.61
CA TRP A 349 2.21 -15.69 5.95
C TRP A 349 1.93 -16.75 4.87
N SER A 350 2.43 -16.59 3.66
CA SER A 350 2.23 -17.54 2.55
C SER A 350 3.25 -18.68 2.56
N ARG A 351 4.24 -18.63 3.46
CA ARG A 351 5.28 -19.64 3.59
C ARG A 351 4.96 -20.60 4.71
N GLU A 352 5.21 -21.89 4.49
CA GLU A 352 5.21 -22.85 5.58
C GLU A 352 6.37 -22.52 6.54
N PRO A 353 6.16 -22.59 7.88
CA PRO A 353 7.26 -22.43 8.82
C PRO A 353 8.32 -23.49 8.51
N GLU A 354 9.59 -23.08 8.41
CA GLU A 354 10.69 -24.03 8.28
C GLU A 354 10.61 -25.02 9.46
N PRO A 355 10.68 -26.33 9.20
CA PRO A 355 10.72 -27.30 10.29
C PRO A 355 11.95 -27.02 11.17
N ASP A 356 11.71 -26.91 12.49
CA ASP A 356 12.75 -26.68 13.50
C ASP A 356 13.93 -27.64 13.27
N VAL A 357 15.02 -27.12 12.71
CA VAL A 357 16.28 -27.86 12.52
C VAL A 357 17.06 -27.99 13.85
N ALA A 358 16.46 -27.66 14.97
CA ALA A 358 17.04 -27.74 16.31
C ALA A 358 16.65 -29.04 17.03
N ALA A 359 16.92 -30.19 16.39
CA ALA A 359 16.91 -31.49 17.12
C ALA A 359 17.80 -32.52 16.37
N LYS A 360 19.11 -32.24 16.32
CA LYS A 360 20.11 -33.32 16.17
C LYS A 360 21.36 -32.99 16.97
#